data_907da30f7808865bd913e4db14f72c97
#
_entry.id   907da30f7808865bd913e4db14f72c97
#
_cell.length_a   1.000
_cell.length_b   1.000
_cell.length_c   1.000
_cell.angle_alpha   90.00
_cell.angle_beta   90.00
_cell.angle_gamma   90.00
#
_symmetry.space_group_name_H-M   'P 1'
#
loop_
_entity.id
_entity.type
_entity.pdbx_description
1 polymer ?
#
loop_
_entity_poly.entity_id
_entity_poly.type
_entity_poly.pdbx_seq_one_letter_code
_entity_poly.pdbx_strand_id
1 'polypeptide(L)'
;MKLISWNVNGLRACMTKGFMDFFNEADADIFCLQETKLQAGQIEMKLPGYEQFWNYAEKKGYSGTAIFTKQKPLSVAYGIGIEEHDHEGRVITLEYPDYYVVTVYTPNSQDGLARLDYRMKWEDDFFAYLKKLEENKPVIFCGDLNVAHKEI
;
A
#
# COMPACT_ATOMS: atom_id res chain seq x y z
N MET A 1 7.28 16.52 8.02
CA MET A 1 6.33 15.74 7.19
C MET A 1 5.63 14.70 8.05
N LYS A 2 4.32 14.56 7.87
CA LYS A 2 3.54 13.58 8.62
C LYS A 2 3.06 12.49 7.65
N LEU A 3 3.46 11.25 7.91
CA LEU A 3 3.07 10.09 7.12
C LEU A 3 2.30 9.13 8.01
N ILE A 4 1.13 8.67 7.54
CA ILE A 4 0.31 7.69 8.25
C ILE A 4 0.14 6.47 7.36
N SER A 5 0.21 5.29 7.98
CA SER A 5 -0.01 4.01 7.34
C SER A 5 -1.08 3.26 8.13
N TRP A 6 -2.11 2.77 7.44
CA TRP A 6 -3.25 2.12 8.11
C TRP A 6 -3.79 0.97 7.27
N ASN A 7 -3.78 -0.23 7.85
CA ASN A 7 -4.52 -1.35 7.26
C ASN A 7 -5.98 -1.21 7.68
N VAL A 8 -6.83 -0.87 6.72
CA VAL A 8 -8.24 -0.56 7.01
C VAL A 8 -9.15 -1.79 6.98
N ASN A 9 -8.63 -2.94 6.56
CA ASN A 9 -9.38 -4.19 6.50
C ASN A 9 -10.76 -4.00 5.83
N GLY A 10 -10.72 -3.40 4.64
CA GLY A 10 -11.93 -3.04 3.91
C GLY A 10 -12.30 -1.58 4.14
N LEU A 11 -12.04 -0.72 3.14
CA LEU A 11 -12.27 0.71 3.30
C LEU A 11 -13.75 1.04 3.42
N ARG A 12 -14.63 0.32 2.70
CA ARG A 12 -16.07 0.60 2.78
C ARG A 12 -16.59 0.47 4.20
N ALA A 13 -16.20 -0.59 4.90
CA ALA A 13 -16.59 -0.76 6.31
C ALA A 13 -15.94 0.30 7.18
N CYS A 14 -14.69 0.63 6.93
CA CYS A 14 -13.97 1.64 7.71
C CYS A 14 -14.61 3.02 7.57
N MET A 15 -15.14 3.34 6.38
CA MET A 15 -15.83 4.60 6.16
C MET A 15 -17.04 4.77 7.08
N THR A 16 -17.76 3.68 7.37
CA THR A 16 -18.91 3.74 8.28
C THR A 16 -18.50 3.85 9.74
N LYS A 17 -17.23 3.63 10.04
CA LYS A 17 -16.69 3.67 11.41
C LYS A 17 -15.86 4.91 11.69
N GLY A 18 -15.98 5.94 10.87
CA GLY A 18 -15.34 7.22 11.14
C GLY A 18 -14.02 7.45 10.43
N PHE A 19 -13.74 6.75 9.34
CA PHE A 19 -12.51 6.95 8.60
C PHE A 19 -12.26 8.43 8.25
N MET A 20 -13.28 9.11 7.73
CA MET A 20 -13.11 10.51 7.29
C MET A 20 -12.84 11.45 8.45
N ASP A 21 -13.43 11.20 9.61
CA ASP A 21 -13.16 12.03 10.79
C ASP A 21 -11.69 11.91 11.19
N PHE A 22 -11.17 10.69 11.22
CA PHE A 22 -9.77 10.47 11.54
C PHE A 22 -8.86 11.06 10.46
N PHE A 23 -9.20 10.84 9.20
CA PHE A 23 -8.40 11.34 8.08
C PHE A 23 -8.27 12.87 8.13
N ASN A 24 -9.39 13.56 8.36
CA ASN A 24 -9.41 15.02 8.41
C ASN A 24 -8.66 15.54 9.63
N GLU A 25 -8.84 14.91 10.77
CA GLU A 25 -8.17 15.32 12.00
C GLU A 25 -6.66 15.13 11.92
N ALA A 26 -6.23 14.03 11.32
CA ALA A 26 -4.82 13.72 11.21
C ALA A 26 -4.09 14.70 10.29
N ASP A 27 -4.75 15.19 9.26
CA ASP A 27 -4.17 16.15 8.31
C ASP A 27 -2.76 15.74 7.86
N ALA A 28 -2.58 14.48 7.49
CA ALA A 28 -1.28 13.95 7.11
C ALA A 28 -0.85 14.47 5.75
N ASP A 29 0.45 14.59 5.55
CA ASP A 29 1.01 14.92 4.23
C ASP A 29 0.87 13.75 3.28
N ILE A 30 1.09 12.54 3.77
CA ILE A 30 0.95 11.30 3.02
C ILE A 30 0.19 10.29 3.86
N PHE A 31 -0.89 9.73 3.30
CA PHE A 31 -1.73 8.77 4.00
C PHE A 31 -1.80 7.49 3.16
N CYS A 32 -1.27 6.40 3.69
CA CYS A 32 -1.19 5.12 2.98
C CYS A 32 -2.17 4.12 3.56
N LEU A 33 -2.89 3.43 2.68
CA LEU A 33 -3.86 2.42 3.07
C LEU A 33 -3.44 1.05 2.53
N GLN A 34 -3.67 0.03 3.33
CA GLN A 34 -3.51 -1.35 2.90
C GLN A 34 -4.83 -2.08 3.14
N GLU A 35 -5.05 -3.10 2.31
CA GLU A 35 -6.23 -3.95 2.38
C GLU A 35 -7.52 -3.16 2.22
N THR A 36 -7.60 -2.38 1.13
CA THR A 36 -8.80 -1.58 0.84
C THR A 36 -9.99 -2.44 0.44
N LYS A 37 -9.74 -3.62 -0.15
CA LYS A 37 -10.75 -4.57 -0.61
C LYS A 37 -11.72 -3.98 -1.62
N LEU A 38 -11.22 -3.07 -2.47
CA LEU A 38 -12.04 -2.35 -3.46
C LEU A 38 -11.65 -2.69 -4.88
N GLN A 39 -12.60 -2.50 -5.79
CA GLN A 39 -12.36 -2.38 -7.21
C GLN A 39 -12.70 -0.96 -7.66
N ALA A 40 -12.23 -0.62 -8.85
CA ALA A 40 -12.47 0.72 -9.40
C ALA A 40 -13.96 1.05 -9.43
N GLY A 41 -14.30 2.25 -9.03
CA GLY A 41 -15.66 2.73 -9.07
C GLY A 41 -16.56 2.34 -7.90
N GLN A 42 -16.08 1.51 -6.97
CA GLN A 42 -16.90 1.11 -5.82
C GLN A 42 -17.03 2.18 -4.76
N ILE A 43 -16.09 3.10 -4.71
CA ILE A 43 -16.15 4.22 -3.78
C ILE A 43 -15.60 5.45 -4.47
N GLU A 44 -16.19 6.60 -4.19
CA GLU A 44 -15.69 7.87 -4.68
C GLU A 44 -15.39 8.73 -3.45
N MET A 45 -14.15 9.18 -3.34
CA MET A 45 -13.73 10.00 -2.21
C MET A 45 -13.34 11.37 -2.68
N LYS A 46 -13.89 12.39 -2.00
CA LYS A 46 -13.50 13.76 -2.22
C LYS A 46 -12.53 14.14 -1.12
N LEU A 47 -11.28 14.34 -1.49
CA LEU A 47 -10.20 14.66 -0.57
C LEU A 47 -9.53 15.96 -1.05
N PRO A 48 -10.15 17.13 -0.78
CA PRO A 48 -9.59 18.40 -1.24
C PRO A 48 -8.15 18.58 -0.78
N GLY A 49 -7.29 18.98 -1.71
CA GLY A 49 -5.87 19.16 -1.43
C GLY A 49 -5.02 17.91 -1.52
N TYR A 50 -5.62 16.77 -1.82
CA TYR A 50 -4.89 15.51 -1.94
C TYR A 50 -5.01 14.95 -3.36
N GLU A 51 -3.92 14.35 -3.84
CA GLU A 51 -3.97 13.47 -4.99
C GLU A 51 -4.14 12.04 -4.49
N GLN A 52 -4.88 11.23 -5.25
CA GLN A 52 -5.24 9.87 -4.86
C GLN A 52 -4.65 8.87 -5.85
N PHE A 53 -4.00 7.84 -5.31
CA PHE A 53 -3.45 6.75 -6.12
C PHE A 53 -3.96 5.44 -5.56
N TRP A 54 -4.62 4.64 -6.40
CA TRP A 54 -5.27 3.39 -6.01
C TRP A 54 -4.70 2.23 -6.81
N ASN A 55 -4.42 1.15 -6.14
CA ASN A 55 -4.01 -0.09 -6.79
C ASN A 55 -4.96 -1.21 -6.34
N TYR A 56 -5.73 -1.74 -7.27
CA TYR A 56 -6.77 -2.71 -6.98
C TYR A 56 -6.31 -4.12 -7.33
N ALA A 57 -6.73 -5.11 -6.53
CA ALA A 57 -6.57 -6.50 -6.91
C ALA A 57 -7.57 -6.87 -7.99
N GLU A 58 -7.20 -7.83 -8.84
CA GLU A 58 -8.15 -8.35 -9.83
C GLU A 58 -9.27 -9.13 -9.15
N LYS A 59 -8.96 -9.82 -8.05
CA LYS A 59 -9.95 -10.55 -7.27
C LYS A 59 -10.78 -9.59 -6.44
N LYS A 60 -12.10 -9.72 -6.54
CA LYS A 60 -13.03 -8.84 -5.82
C LYS A 60 -12.94 -9.02 -4.31
N GLY A 61 -13.07 -7.90 -3.59
CA GLY A 61 -13.09 -7.91 -2.12
C GLY A 61 -11.80 -8.38 -1.48
N TYR A 62 -10.66 -8.17 -2.12
CA TYR A 62 -9.39 -8.75 -1.73
C TYR A 62 -8.26 -7.73 -1.88
N SER A 63 -7.33 -7.71 -0.92
CA SER A 63 -6.10 -6.91 -1.00
C SER A 63 -6.36 -5.43 -1.32
N GLY A 64 -5.50 -4.82 -2.14
CA GLY A 64 -5.63 -3.43 -2.56
C GLY A 64 -4.90 -2.45 -1.66
N THR A 65 -4.26 -1.46 -2.29
CA THR A 65 -3.55 -0.39 -1.58
C THR A 65 -3.96 0.96 -2.14
N ALA A 66 -3.71 2.02 -1.36
CA ALA A 66 -3.95 3.37 -1.81
C ALA A 66 -2.98 4.33 -1.13
N ILE A 67 -2.67 5.43 -1.81
CA ILE A 67 -1.92 6.53 -1.21
C ILE A 67 -2.64 7.83 -1.53
N PHE A 68 -2.84 8.65 -0.51
CA PHE A 68 -3.36 10.02 -0.64
C PHE A 68 -2.24 10.97 -0.22
N THR A 69 -1.90 11.91 -1.07
CA THR A 69 -0.76 12.79 -0.82
C THR A 69 -1.06 14.24 -1.19
N LYS A 70 -0.58 15.16 -0.36
CA LYS A 70 -0.73 16.60 -0.61
C LYS A 70 0.22 17.07 -1.70
N GLN A 71 1.44 16.54 -1.72
CA GLN A 71 2.45 16.93 -2.70
C GLN A 71 2.42 15.98 -3.89
N LYS A 72 2.32 16.56 -5.08
CA LYS A 72 2.31 15.77 -6.31
C LYS A 72 3.66 15.06 -6.49
N PRO A 73 3.67 13.73 -6.69
CA PRO A 73 4.92 13.02 -6.95
C PRO A 73 5.42 13.26 -8.37
N LEU A 74 6.71 13.02 -8.60
CA LEU A 74 7.31 13.06 -9.93
C LEU A 74 6.79 11.90 -10.79
N SER A 75 6.62 10.74 -10.19
CA SER A 75 6.09 9.56 -10.86
C SER A 75 5.42 8.64 -9.88
N VAL A 76 4.60 7.74 -10.41
CA VAL A 76 3.88 6.73 -9.65
C VAL A 76 4.09 5.38 -10.33
N ALA A 77 4.42 4.35 -9.56
CA ALA A 77 4.51 3.00 -10.08
C ALA A 77 3.58 2.08 -9.28
N TYR A 78 2.92 1.18 -9.96
CA TYR A 78 2.01 0.21 -9.36
C TYR A 78 2.64 -1.18 -9.49
N GLY A 79 2.81 -1.87 -8.37
CA GLY A 79 3.47 -3.17 -8.36
C GLY A 79 4.98 -3.04 -8.31
N ILE A 80 5.67 -4.14 -8.52
CA ILE A 80 7.14 -4.19 -8.46
C ILE A 80 7.77 -4.59 -9.80
N GLY A 81 6.97 -4.61 -10.87
CA GLY A 81 7.47 -4.95 -12.19
C GLY A 81 7.57 -6.44 -12.47
N ILE A 82 6.95 -7.27 -11.67
CA ILE A 82 6.92 -8.72 -11.85
C ILE A 82 5.48 -9.15 -12.00
N GLU A 83 5.12 -9.65 -13.18
CA GLU A 83 3.74 -9.95 -13.51
C GLU A 83 3.09 -10.90 -12.49
N GLU A 84 3.81 -11.92 -12.07
CA GLU A 84 3.30 -12.88 -11.09
C GLU A 84 2.79 -12.22 -9.81
N HIS A 85 3.36 -11.09 -9.44
CA HIS A 85 3.04 -10.39 -8.18
C HIS A 85 2.09 -9.20 -8.36
N ASP A 86 1.94 -8.70 -9.58
CA ASP A 86 1.35 -7.38 -9.79
C ASP A 86 -0.16 -7.39 -10.06
N HIS A 87 -0.84 -8.51 -9.76
CA HIS A 87 -2.28 -8.64 -9.97
C HIS A 87 -3.12 -8.46 -8.72
N GLU A 88 -2.48 -8.21 -7.57
CA GLU A 88 -3.20 -8.19 -6.30
C GLU A 88 -3.21 -6.82 -5.62
N GLY A 89 -2.76 -5.78 -6.33
CA GLY A 89 -2.82 -4.42 -5.81
C GLY A 89 -2.04 -4.19 -4.53
N ARG A 90 -0.85 -4.76 -4.41
CA ARG A 90 -0.12 -4.80 -3.14
C ARG A 90 0.88 -3.69 -2.93
N VAL A 91 1.34 -3.03 -4.00
CA VAL A 91 2.44 -2.06 -3.89
C VAL A 91 2.15 -0.83 -4.72
N ILE A 92 2.36 0.35 -4.14
CA ILE A 92 2.39 1.62 -4.84
C ILE A 92 3.69 2.32 -4.46
N THR A 93 4.41 2.84 -5.46
CA THR A 93 5.62 3.63 -5.24
C THR A 93 5.41 5.03 -5.77
N LEU A 94 5.63 6.04 -4.92
CA LEU A 94 5.67 7.44 -5.31
C LEU A 94 7.12 7.90 -5.35
N GLU A 95 7.48 8.60 -6.40
CA GLU A 95 8.81 9.20 -6.50
C GLU A 95 8.74 10.69 -6.22
N TYR A 96 9.55 11.14 -5.28
CA TYR A 96 9.77 12.57 -5.01
C TYR A 96 11.21 12.95 -5.35
N PRO A 97 11.54 14.24 -5.44
CA PRO A 97 12.90 14.63 -5.81
C PRO A 97 13.99 14.00 -4.94
N ASP A 98 13.76 13.87 -3.64
CA ASP A 98 14.79 13.45 -2.70
C ASP A 98 14.57 12.07 -2.08
N TYR A 99 13.44 11.41 -2.37
CA TYR A 99 13.13 10.11 -1.77
C TYR A 99 12.00 9.43 -2.52
N TYR A 100 11.81 8.13 -2.22
CA TYR A 100 10.64 7.37 -2.64
C TYR A 100 9.76 7.07 -1.43
N VAL A 101 8.45 6.97 -1.66
CA VAL A 101 7.51 6.45 -0.67
C VAL A 101 6.85 5.22 -1.24
N VAL A 102 6.93 4.10 -0.51
CA VAL A 102 6.36 2.83 -0.96
C VAL A 102 5.36 2.36 0.09
N THR A 103 4.13 2.06 -0.34
CA THR A 103 3.19 1.35 0.52
C THR A 103 3.09 -0.09 0.06
N VAL A 104 2.96 -1.00 1.02
CA VAL A 104 2.96 -2.42 0.73
C VAL A 104 1.95 -3.17 1.61
N TYR A 105 1.27 -4.13 1.00
CA TYR A 105 0.45 -5.11 1.71
C TYR A 105 0.95 -6.49 1.33
N THR A 106 1.74 -7.10 2.22
CA THR A 106 2.39 -8.39 1.96
C THR A 106 1.36 -9.51 1.95
N PRO A 107 1.45 -10.46 1.00
CA PRO A 107 0.57 -11.64 1.04
C PRO A 107 0.82 -12.44 2.32
N ASN A 108 -0.25 -12.97 2.92
CA ASN A 108 -0.08 -13.85 4.05
C ASN A 108 0.08 -15.31 3.54
N SER A 109 0.59 -16.19 4.40
CA SER A 109 0.79 -17.58 4.04
C SER A 109 -0.49 -18.41 4.09
N GLN A 110 -1.57 -17.83 4.59
CA GLN A 110 -2.87 -18.48 4.77
C GLN A 110 -2.80 -19.71 5.68
N ASP A 111 -3.93 -20.40 5.80
CA ASP A 111 -4.03 -21.56 6.65
C ASP A 111 -3.18 -22.71 6.13
N GLY A 112 -2.51 -23.41 7.02
CA GLY A 112 -1.73 -24.58 6.68
C GLY A 112 -0.53 -24.28 5.78
N LEU A 113 -0.10 -23.03 5.73
CA LEU A 113 1.06 -22.63 4.94
C LEU A 113 0.84 -22.84 3.45
N ALA A 114 -0.42 -22.77 2.99
CA ALA A 114 -0.76 -23.07 1.59
C ALA A 114 -0.04 -22.16 0.60
N ARG A 115 0.34 -20.96 1.00
CA ARG A 115 1.02 -20.01 0.13
C ARG A 115 2.39 -19.62 0.66
N LEU A 116 2.99 -20.44 1.52
CA LEU A 116 4.25 -20.08 2.13
C LEU A 116 5.37 -19.87 1.09
N ASP A 117 5.50 -20.79 0.13
CA ASP A 117 6.53 -20.69 -0.89
C ASP A 117 6.34 -19.42 -1.73
N TYR A 118 5.11 -19.13 -2.11
CA TYR A 118 4.80 -17.92 -2.85
C TYR A 118 5.15 -16.68 -2.04
N ARG A 119 4.79 -16.67 -0.77
CA ARG A 119 5.08 -15.54 0.10
C ARG A 119 6.57 -15.29 0.25
N MET A 120 7.36 -16.36 0.42
CA MET A 120 8.80 -16.23 0.54
C MET A 120 9.41 -15.65 -0.73
N LYS A 121 8.96 -16.15 -1.87
CA LYS A 121 9.40 -15.60 -3.15
C LYS A 121 9.01 -14.14 -3.29
N TRP A 122 7.78 -13.81 -2.91
CA TRP A 122 7.28 -12.45 -2.98
C TRP A 122 8.14 -11.52 -2.13
N GLU A 123 8.48 -11.94 -0.92
CA GLU A 123 9.32 -11.17 -0.01
C GLU A 123 10.70 -10.91 -0.61
N ASP A 124 11.33 -11.94 -1.15
CA ASP A 124 12.64 -11.79 -1.77
C ASP A 124 12.58 -10.80 -2.94
N ASP A 125 11.58 -10.92 -3.77
CA ASP A 125 11.41 -10.04 -4.92
C ASP A 125 11.11 -8.61 -4.49
N PHE A 126 10.30 -8.43 -3.45
CA PHE A 126 9.98 -7.10 -2.94
C PHE A 126 11.23 -6.43 -2.35
N PHE A 127 12.01 -7.14 -1.56
CA PHE A 127 13.23 -6.57 -0.99
C PHE A 127 14.26 -6.24 -2.07
N ALA A 128 14.35 -7.06 -3.10
CA ALA A 128 15.20 -6.73 -4.26
C ALA A 128 14.73 -5.45 -4.93
N TYR A 129 13.42 -5.26 -5.05
CA TYR A 129 12.84 -4.05 -5.60
C TYR A 129 13.21 -2.81 -4.76
N LEU A 130 13.09 -2.92 -3.44
CA LEU A 130 13.45 -1.81 -2.55
C LEU A 130 14.94 -1.46 -2.67
N LYS A 131 15.80 -2.47 -2.73
CA LYS A 131 17.25 -2.24 -2.88
C LYS A 131 17.57 -1.52 -4.18
N LYS A 132 16.86 -1.86 -5.25
CA LYS A 132 17.06 -1.20 -6.52
C LYS A 132 16.66 0.27 -6.45
N LEU A 133 15.56 0.58 -5.77
CA LEU A 133 15.16 1.97 -5.57
C LEU A 133 16.20 2.74 -4.76
N GLU A 134 16.78 2.11 -3.73
CA GLU A 134 17.77 2.74 -2.87
C GLU A 134 19.05 3.13 -3.60
N GLU A 135 19.33 2.53 -4.75
CA GLU A 135 20.49 2.91 -5.56
C GLU A 135 20.36 4.34 -6.06
N ASN A 136 19.15 4.87 -6.18
CA ASN A 136 18.91 6.21 -6.69
C ASN A 136 18.61 7.22 -5.58
N LYS A 137 17.77 6.84 -4.61
CA LYS A 137 17.30 7.75 -3.55
C LYS A 137 16.93 6.94 -2.31
N PRO A 138 16.94 7.58 -1.13
CA PRO A 138 16.41 6.93 0.06
C PRO A 138 14.96 6.47 -0.13
N VAL A 139 14.59 5.37 0.49
CA VAL A 139 13.25 4.81 0.40
C VAL A 139 12.60 4.82 1.78
N ILE A 140 11.41 5.41 1.87
CA ILE A 140 10.54 5.30 3.04
C ILE A 140 9.48 4.29 2.64
N PHE A 141 9.41 3.16 3.34
CA PHE A 141 8.33 2.22 3.05
C PHE A 141 7.51 1.96 4.31
N CYS A 142 6.23 1.72 4.11
CA CYS A 142 5.29 1.49 5.19
C CYS A 142 4.23 0.53 4.73
N GLY A 143 3.57 -0.09 5.68
CA GLY A 143 2.45 -0.95 5.36
C GLY A 143 2.39 -2.16 6.27
N ASP A 144 1.62 -3.14 5.81
CA ASP A 144 1.40 -4.37 6.52
C ASP A 144 2.28 -5.47 5.94
N LEU A 145 3.32 -5.84 6.67
CA LEU A 145 4.25 -6.88 6.23
C LEU A 145 3.71 -8.28 6.48
N ASN A 146 2.64 -8.39 7.26
CA ASN A 146 1.96 -9.67 7.50
C ASN A 146 2.90 -10.79 7.96
N VAL A 147 3.95 -10.43 8.68
CA VAL A 147 4.90 -11.40 9.22
C VAL A 147 4.56 -11.66 10.68
N ALA A 148 4.69 -12.91 11.08
CA ALA A 148 4.57 -13.27 12.48
C ALA A 148 5.76 -12.63 13.20
N HIS A 149 5.44 -11.71 14.10
CA HIS A 149 6.47 -11.07 14.90
C HIS A 149 6.86 -12.03 16.00
N LYS A 150 8.08 -12.48 15.95
CA LYS A 150 8.55 -13.34 17.01
C LYS A 150 9.12 -12.48 18.11
N GLU A 151 8.50 -12.57 19.27
CA GLU A 151 9.01 -11.91 20.45
C GLU A 151 10.37 -12.45 20.80
N ILE A 152 11.25 -11.59 21.13
CA ILE A 152 12.61 -11.99 21.52
C ILE A 152 12.80 -11.74 23.01
#